data_c7fb18a028395ddf3cb2d921ee1dfd58
#
_entry.id   c7fb18a028395ddf3cb2d921ee1dfd58
#
_cell.length_a   1.000
_cell.length_b   1.000
_cell.length_c   1.000
_cell.angle_alpha   90.00
_cell.angle_beta   90.00
_cell.angle_gamma   90.00
#
_symmetry.space_group_name_H-M   'P 1'
#
loop_
_entity.id
_entity.type
_entity.pdbx_description
1 polymer ?
#
loop_
_entity_poly.entity_id
_entity_poly.type
_entity_poly.pdbx_seq_one_letter_code
_entity_poly.pdbx_strand_id
1 'polypeptide(L)'
;SCVTLTGGEPLLQPYLPDLVQTLLAVDDPRPLRVEIETNGSRDLSPMAHLREACVEAGLLGSLHFTVDWKTPTAGEAVSAAMRRENYELLDTRDAVKFVVGTEDDLAFMECCADEAGLWDRCAVLVSPVWGAIEPAEIAAYLIDHGLDRARLQLQLHKIIWPDETRGV
;
A
#
# COMPACT_ATOMS: atom_id res chain seq x y z
N SER A 1 2.41 -17.20 -7.83
CA SER A 1 3.55 -16.55 -7.16
C SER A 1 3.35 -15.05 -7.13
N CYS A 2 3.97 -14.35 -6.13
CA CYS A 2 3.90 -12.89 -6.00
C CYS A 2 5.31 -12.32 -6.04
N VAL A 3 5.48 -11.18 -6.72
CA VAL A 3 6.70 -10.37 -6.73
C VAL A 3 6.32 -8.98 -6.23
N THR A 4 6.92 -8.53 -5.13
CA THR A 4 6.72 -7.17 -4.61
C THR A 4 7.90 -6.29 -5.02
N LEU A 5 7.61 -5.20 -5.72
CA LEU A 5 8.55 -4.16 -6.10
C LEU A 5 8.42 -3.02 -5.09
N THR A 6 9.45 -2.89 -4.26
CA THR A 6 9.52 -1.93 -3.14
C THR A 6 10.95 -1.42 -2.97
N GLY A 7 11.18 -0.58 -1.98
CA GLY A 7 12.51 -0.07 -1.63
C GLY A 7 12.82 1.26 -2.31
N GLY A 8 13.18 2.27 -1.51
CA GLY A 8 13.20 3.64 -1.95
C GLY A 8 11.81 4.07 -2.43
N GLU A 9 11.72 4.56 -3.65
CA GLU A 9 10.45 4.82 -4.35
C GLU A 9 10.50 4.17 -5.75
N PRO A 10 9.76 3.07 -5.99
CA PRO A 10 9.83 2.34 -7.26
C PRO A 10 9.46 3.20 -8.47
N LEU A 11 8.48 4.11 -8.30
CA LEU A 11 8.00 4.98 -9.38
C LEU A 11 9.06 6.00 -9.87
N LEU A 12 10.22 6.08 -9.22
CA LEU A 12 11.37 6.85 -9.69
C LEU A 12 12.23 6.08 -10.70
N GLN A 13 12.03 4.77 -10.83
CA GLN A 13 12.87 3.94 -11.68
C GLN A 13 12.40 4.03 -13.14
N PRO A 14 13.23 4.53 -14.08
CA PRO A 14 12.79 4.78 -15.45
C PRO A 14 12.43 3.49 -16.21
N TYR A 15 12.98 2.34 -15.82
CA TYR A 15 12.71 1.05 -16.45
C TYR A 15 11.66 0.20 -15.71
N LEU A 16 10.96 0.78 -14.73
CA LEU A 16 9.91 0.08 -13.99
C LEU A 16 8.79 -0.44 -14.91
N PRO A 17 8.28 0.32 -15.89
CA PRO A 17 7.24 -0.17 -16.81
C PRO A 17 7.68 -1.41 -17.59
N ASP A 18 8.91 -1.42 -18.12
CA ASP A 18 9.44 -2.53 -18.89
C ASP A 18 9.61 -3.79 -18.03
N LEU A 19 10.11 -3.62 -16.79
CA LEU A 19 10.24 -4.70 -15.82
C LEU A 19 8.87 -5.29 -15.50
N VAL A 20 7.88 -4.46 -15.17
CA VAL A 20 6.53 -4.91 -14.84
C VAL A 20 5.91 -5.67 -16.00
N GLN A 21 5.98 -5.14 -17.21
CA GLN A 21 5.44 -5.81 -18.39
C GLN A 21 6.11 -7.19 -18.62
N THR A 22 7.43 -7.26 -18.43
CA THR A 22 8.17 -8.53 -18.53
C THR A 22 7.70 -9.54 -17.48
N LEU A 23 7.52 -9.11 -16.24
CA LEU A 23 7.03 -9.98 -15.16
C LEU A 23 5.60 -10.47 -15.40
N LEU A 24 4.71 -9.58 -15.90
CA LEU A 24 3.33 -9.93 -16.20
C LEU A 24 3.19 -10.92 -17.38
N ALA A 25 4.19 -10.98 -18.25
CA ALA A 25 4.24 -11.93 -19.35
C ALA A 25 4.73 -13.34 -18.94
N VAL A 26 5.22 -13.51 -17.70
CA VAL A 26 5.67 -14.81 -17.19
C VAL A 26 4.47 -15.70 -16.87
N ASP A 27 4.46 -16.91 -17.42
CA ASP A 27 3.41 -17.92 -17.21
C ASP A 27 3.96 -19.29 -16.79
N ASP A 28 5.18 -19.36 -16.30
CA ASP A 28 5.81 -20.63 -15.89
C ASP A 28 6.24 -20.58 -14.42
N PRO A 29 5.72 -21.45 -13.54
CA PRO A 29 4.64 -22.41 -13.72
C PRO A 29 3.22 -21.85 -13.57
N ARG A 30 3.08 -20.57 -13.23
CA ARG A 30 1.80 -19.87 -13.05
C ARG A 30 2.01 -18.37 -13.29
N PRO A 31 0.97 -17.65 -13.75
CA PRO A 31 1.01 -16.19 -13.86
C PRO A 31 1.46 -15.52 -12.56
N LEU A 32 2.23 -14.46 -12.69
CA LEU A 32 2.71 -13.70 -11.53
C LEU A 32 1.69 -12.64 -11.10
N ARG A 33 1.54 -12.50 -9.79
CA ARG A 33 1.05 -11.26 -9.20
C ARG A 33 2.25 -10.33 -8.99
N VAL A 34 2.23 -9.17 -9.60
CA VAL A 34 3.21 -8.11 -9.37
C VAL A 34 2.56 -7.05 -8.50
N GLU A 35 3.20 -6.70 -7.41
CA GLU A 35 2.74 -5.68 -6.47
C GLU A 35 3.76 -4.55 -6.40
N ILE A 36 3.33 -3.31 -6.58
CA ILE A 36 4.15 -2.12 -6.41
C ILE A 36 3.75 -1.46 -5.09
N GLU A 37 4.70 -1.41 -4.13
CA GLU A 37 4.56 -0.62 -2.91
C GLU A 37 5.19 0.75 -3.12
N THR A 38 4.38 1.82 -3.07
CA THR A 38 4.82 3.21 -3.28
C THR A 38 4.43 4.10 -2.12
N ASN A 39 5.26 5.12 -1.86
CA ASN A 39 4.99 6.12 -0.85
C ASN A 39 3.95 7.19 -1.29
N GLY A 40 3.38 7.06 -2.48
CA GLY A 40 2.34 7.95 -3.01
C GLY A 40 2.82 9.32 -3.48
N SER A 41 4.12 9.61 -3.44
CA SER A 41 4.66 10.94 -3.82
C SER A 41 4.79 11.16 -5.33
N ARG A 42 4.69 10.10 -6.13
CA ARG A 42 4.83 10.13 -7.58
C ARG A 42 3.50 9.81 -8.26
N ASP A 43 3.37 10.29 -9.50
CA ASP A 43 2.21 10.02 -10.33
C ASP A 43 2.09 8.52 -10.64
N LEU A 44 0.99 7.91 -10.22
CA LEU A 44 0.69 6.50 -10.44
C LEU A 44 0.03 6.24 -11.79
N SER A 45 -0.51 7.28 -12.44
CA SER A 45 -1.30 7.12 -13.67
C SER A 45 -0.58 6.37 -14.80
N PRO A 46 0.75 6.52 -15.03
CA PRO A 46 1.43 5.74 -16.05
C PRO A 46 1.38 4.23 -15.79
N MET A 47 1.49 3.83 -14.51
CA MET A 47 1.42 2.41 -14.13
C MET A 47 -0.01 1.87 -14.14
N ALA A 48 -1.00 2.70 -13.82
CA ALA A 48 -2.41 2.34 -13.94
C ALA A 48 -2.79 2.11 -15.42
N HIS A 49 -2.36 2.98 -16.33
CA HIS A 49 -2.56 2.79 -17.77
C HIS A 49 -1.84 1.55 -18.31
N LEU A 50 -0.61 1.28 -17.84
CA LEU A 50 0.11 0.06 -18.19
C LEU A 50 -0.67 -1.19 -17.75
N ARG A 51 -1.26 -1.18 -16.54
CA ARG A 51 -2.09 -2.27 -16.02
C ARG A 51 -3.25 -2.58 -16.98
N GLU A 52 -3.97 -1.56 -17.42
CA GLU A 52 -5.08 -1.72 -18.35
C GLU A 52 -4.62 -2.22 -19.72
N ALA A 53 -3.54 -1.66 -20.26
CA ALA A 53 -2.96 -2.11 -21.52
C ALA A 53 -2.50 -3.57 -21.48
N CYS A 54 -1.94 -4.03 -20.35
CA CYS A 54 -1.55 -5.44 -20.18
C CYS A 54 -2.77 -6.37 -20.14
N VAL A 55 -3.86 -5.96 -19.49
CA VAL A 55 -5.12 -6.71 -19.48
C VAL A 55 -5.71 -6.79 -20.89
N GLU A 56 -5.75 -5.70 -21.64
CA GLU A 56 -6.22 -5.65 -23.02
C GLU A 56 -5.37 -6.51 -23.97
N ALA A 57 -4.05 -6.56 -23.72
CA ALA A 57 -3.12 -7.41 -24.44
C ALA A 57 -3.22 -8.91 -24.07
N GLY A 58 -4.06 -9.28 -23.10
CA GLY A 58 -4.30 -10.66 -22.68
C GLY A 58 -3.15 -11.25 -21.84
N LEU A 59 -2.33 -10.44 -21.18
CA LEU A 59 -1.31 -10.93 -20.27
C LEU A 59 -1.98 -11.60 -19.07
N LEU A 60 -1.45 -12.76 -18.66
CA LEU A 60 -2.04 -13.59 -17.59
C LEU A 60 -1.68 -13.11 -16.20
N GLY A 61 -0.57 -12.39 -16.02
CA GLY A 61 -0.17 -11.79 -14.76
C GLY A 61 -1.08 -10.64 -14.34
N SER A 62 -1.05 -10.29 -13.07
CA SER A 62 -1.85 -9.19 -12.52
C SER A 62 -0.99 -8.15 -11.81
N LEU A 63 -1.24 -6.86 -12.06
CA LEU A 63 -0.58 -5.73 -11.41
C LEU A 63 -1.48 -5.17 -10.31
N HIS A 64 -0.88 -4.97 -9.13
CA HIS A 64 -1.52 -4.46 -7.93
C HIS A 64 -0.70 -3.31 -7.35
N PHE A 65 -1.36 -2.40 -6.66
CA PHE A 65 -0.72 -1.29 -5.98
C PHE A 65 -1.01 -1.34 -4.48
N THR A 66 0.02 -1.08 -3.68
CA THR A 66 -0.12 -0.71 -2.26
C THR A 66 0.45 0.70 -2.12
N VAL A 67 -0.43 1.66 -1.84
CA VAL A 67 -0.06 3.08 -1.74
C VAL A 67 -0.10 3.50 -0.28
N ASP A 68 1.01 4.02 0.24
CA ASP A 68 1.05 4.57 1.59
C ASP A 68 0.21 5.84 1.67
N TRP A 69 -0.59 5.96 2.72
CA TRP A 69 -1.18 7.22 3.15
C TRP A 69 -0.49 7.68 4.43
N LYS A 70 0.18 8.83 4.36
CA LYS A 70 0.96 9.34 5.48
C LYS A 70 0.04 10.05 6.48
N THR A 71 0.12 9.60 7.72
CA THR A 71 -0.62 10.16 8.86
C THR A 71 0.12 11.37 9.46
N PRO A 72 -0.49 12.14 10.35
CA PRO A 72 0.15 13.29 11.01
C PRO A 72 1.49 12.96 11.68
N THR A 73 1.64 11.78 12.27
CA THR A 73 2.90 11.31 12.88
C THR A 73 4.07 11.29 11.88
N ALA A 74 3.81 11.13 10.56
CA ALA A 74 4.86 11.19 9.54
C ALA A 74 5.42 12.62 9.31
N GLY A 75 4.72 13.66 9.79
CA GLY A 75 5.07 15.07 9.65
C GLY A 75 4.49 15.74 8.41
N GLU A 76 4.27 17.06 8.50
CA GLU A 76 3.60 17.86 7.46
C GLU A 76 4.29 17.79 6.09
N ALA A 77 5.62 17.88 6.05
CA ALA A 77 6.36 17.86 4.79
C ALA A 77 6.18 16.55 4.02
N VAL A 78 6.06 15.43 4.72
CA VAL A 78 5.86 14.11 4.13
C VAL A 78 4.42 13.98 3.64
N SER A 79 3.46 14.43 4.45
CA SER A 79 2.03 14.43 4.07
C SER A 79 1.74 15.34 2.88
N ALA A 80 2.39 16.50 2.80
CA ALA A 80 2.26 17.43 1.66
C ALA A 80 2.86 16.90 0.35
N ALA A 81 3.76 15.93 0.41
CA ALA A 81 4.36 15.32 -0.78
C ALA A 81 3.45 14.25 -1.43
N MET A 82 2.39 13.82 -0.77
CA MET A 82 1.46 12.82 -1.31
C MET A 82 0.59 13.40 -2.42
N ARG A 83 0.38 12.60 -3.44
CA ARG A 83 -0.53 12.92 -4.55
C ARG A 83 -1.87 12.26 -4.32
N ARG A 84 -2.86 13.04 -3.90
CA ARG A 84 -4.20 12.52 -3.59
C ARG A 84 -4.90 11.89 -4.80
N GLU A 85 -4.58 12.36 -5.99
CA GLU A 85 -5.09 11.83 -7.25
C GLU A 85 -4.76 10.34 -7.45
N ASN A 86 -3.67 9.86 -6.86
CA ASN A 86 -3.29 8.45 -6.94
C ASN A 86 -4.34 7.50 -6.35
N TYR A 87 -5.04 7.93 -5.30
CA TYR A 87 -6.03 7.09 -4.63
C TYR A 87 -7.30 6.90 -5.47
N GLU A 88 -7.58 7.81 -6.39
CA GLU A 88 -8.69 7.69 -7.34
C GLU A 88 -8.46 6.62 -8.41
N LEU A 89 -7.19 6.24 -8.65
CA LEU A 89 -6.77 5.22 -9.60
C LEU A 89 -6.84 3.79 -9.05
N LEU A 90 -7.08 3.64 -7.75
CA LEU A 90 -7.12 2.35 -7.07
C LEU A 90 -8.46 1.65 -7.28
N ASP A 91 -8.42 0.32 -7.23
CA ASP A 91 -9.61 -0.53 -7.31
C ASP A 91 -9.53 -1.69 -6.31
N THR A 92 -10.46 -2.63 -6.40
CA THR A 92 -10.57 -3.76 -5.46
C THR A 92 -9.38 -4.70 -5.44
N ARG A 93 -8.45 -4.58 -6.37
CA ARG A 93 -7.19 -5.33 -6.42
C ARG A 93 -6.10 -4.71 -5.56
N ASP A 94 -6.26 -3.44 -5.20
CA ASP A 94 -5.23 -2.58 -4.61
C ASP A 94 -5.42 -2.42 -3.09
N ALA A 95 -4.46 -1.75 -2.46
CA ALA A 95 -4.53 -1.40 -1.06
C ALA A 95 -4.01 0.02 -0.80
N VAL A 96 -4.60 0.66 0.21
CA VAL A 96 -4.02 1.84 0.86
C VAL A 96 -3.51 1.43 2.23
N LYS A 97 -2.29 1.83 2.57
CA LYS A 97 -1.66 1.50 3.85
C LYS A 97 -1.45 2.76 4.68
N PHE A 98 -2.09 2.81 5.83
CA PHE A 98 -1.87 3.82 6.86
C PHE A 98 -0.86 3.29 7.88
N VAL A 99 0.21 4.06 8.13
CA VAL A 99 1.19 3.75 9.17
C VAL A 99 0.93 4.70 10.33
N VAL A 100 0.41 4.16 11.43
CA VAL A 100 -0.13 4.91 12.57
C VAL A 100 0.78 4.82 13.79
N GLY A 101 1.01 5.94 14.47
CA GLY A 101 1.82 6.01 15.68
C GLY A 101 1.03 6.43 16.91
N THR A 102 -0.18 6.92 16.74
CA THR A 102 -1.04 7.44 17.82
C THR A 102 -2.51 7.15 17.55
N GLU A 103 -3.37 7.35 18.57
CA GLU A 103 -4.82 7.29 18.41
C GLU A 103 -5.35 8.41 17.48
N ASP A 104 -4.72 9.59 17.51
CA ASP A 104 -5.05 10.68 16.58
C ASP A 104 -4.80 10.28 15.10
N ASP A 105 -3.77 9.47 14.83
CA ASP A 105 -3.54 8.92 13.51
C ASP A 105 -4.63 7.93 13.09
N LEU A 106 -5.21 7.18 14.03
CA LEU A 106 -6.33 6.27 13.76
C LEU A 106 -7.60 7.05 13.41
N ALA A 107 -7.92 8.09 14.18
CA ALA A 107 -9.04 8.98 13.88
C ALA A 107 -8.85 9.70 12.53
N PHE A 108 -7.63 10.14 12.23
CA PHE A 108 -7.27 10.70 10.92
C PHE A 108 -7.46 9.71 9.78
N MET A 109 -7.00 8.45 9.97
CA MET A 109 -7.16 7.36 8.99
C MET A 109 -8.64 7.12 8.68
N GLU A 110 -9.48 7.00 9.70
CA GLU A 110 -10.92 6.79 9.57
C GLU A 110 -11.56 7.90 8.73
N CYS A 111 -11.30 9.17 9.09
CA CYS A 111 -11.80 10.34 8.37
C CYS A 111 -11.35 10.34 6.90
N CYS A 112 -10.07 10.09 6.63
CA CYS A 112 -9.53 10.05 5.28
C CYS A 112 -10.10 8.90 4.45
N ALA A 113 -10.31 7.73 5.06
CA ALA A 113 -10.87 6.57 4.39
C ALA A 113 -12.33 6.80 3.99
N ASP A 114 -13.10 7.48 4.86
CA ASP A 114 -14.49 7.87 4.58
C ASP A 114 -14.55 8.93 3.47
N GLU A 115 -13.79 10.02 3.61
CA GLU A 115 -13.79 11.13 2.63
C GLU A 115 -13.38 10.69 1.22
N ALA A 116 -12.40 9.79 1.12
CA ALA A 116 -11.91 9.28 -0.15
C ALA A 116 -12.67 8.04 -0.65
N GLY A 117 -13.66 7.54 0.09
CA GLY A 117 -14.45 6.36 -0.27
C GLY A 117 -13.60 5.09 -0.39
N LEU A 118 -12.52 4.95 0.41
CA LEU A 118 -11.59 3.85 0.30
C LEU A 118 -12.22 2.50 0.67
N TRP A 119 -13.17 2.49 1.59
CA TRP A 119 -13.83 1.28 2.06
C TRP A 119 -14.46 0.44 0.95
N ASP A 120 -15.01 1.11 -0.07
CA ASP A 120 -15.66 0.45 -1.22
C ASP A 120 -14.72 0.31 -2.43
N ARG A 121 -13.57 0.97 -2.38
CA ARG A 121 -12.63 1.05 -3.51
C ARG A 121 -11.53 0.01 -3.43
N CYS A 122 -10.86 -0.13 -2.28
CA CYS A 122 -9.67 -0.96 -2.13
C CYS A 122 -9.55 -1.53 -0.71
N ALA A 123 -8.52 -2.34 -0.46
CA ALA A 123 -8.22 -2.77 0.90
C ALA A 123 -7.60 -1.62 1.71
N VAL A 124 -8.06 -1.41 2.94
CA VAL A 124 -7.47 -0.47 3.88
C VAL A 124 -6.63 -1.24 4.89
N LEU A 125 -5.33 -1.00 4.89
CA LEU A 125 -4.35 -1.64 5.78
C LEU A 125 -3.91 -0.64 6.84
N VAL A 126 -3.86 -1.07 8.09
CA VAL A 126 -3.40 -0.25 9.22
C VAL A 126 -2.20 -0.94 9.85
N SER A 127 -1.05 -0.27 9.86
CA SER A 127 0.21 -0.81 10.36
C SER A 127 0.78 0.08 11.46
N PRO A 128 1.24 -0.48 12.60
CA PRO A 128 1.82 0.32 13.67
C PRO A 128 3.19 0.90 13.27
N VAL A 129 3.46 2.13 13.70
CA VAL A 129 4.83 2.60 13.88
C VAL A 129 5.43 1.80 15.04
N TRP A 130 6.48 1.05 14.78
CA TRP A 130 7.08 0.16 15.76
C TRP A 130 7.53 0.90 17.02
N GLY A 131 6.99 0.47 18.17
CA GLY A 131 7.30 1.04 19.48
C GLY A 131 6.58 2.36 19.81
N ALA A 132 5.72 2.88 18.91
CA ALA A 132 4.94 4.09 19.18
C ALA A 132 3.50 3.79 19.58
N ILE A 133 2.88 2.78 18.98
CA ILE A 133 1.55 2.29 19.33
C ILE A 133 1.55 0.75 19.33
N GLU A 134 0.84 0.17 20.28
CA GLU A 134 0.75 -1.29 20.36
C GLU A 134 -0.31 -1.82 19.37
N PRO A 135 -0.04 -2.96 18.70
CA PRO A 135 -1.02 -3.58 17.81
C PRO A 135 -2.37 -3.87 18.45
N ALA A 136 -2.38 -4.14 19.76
CA ALA A 136 -3.60 -4.37 20.51
C ALA A 136 -4.47 -3.11 20.62
N GLU A 137 -3.85 -1.92 20.73
CA GLU A 137 -4.57 -0.63 20.75
C GLU A 137 -5.23 -0.35 19.41
N ILE A 138 -4.53 -0.62 18.30
CA ILE A 138 -5.10 -0.52 16.96
C ILE A 138 -6.29 -1.48 16.80
N ALA A 139 -6.13 -2.74 17.23
CA ALA A 139 -7.21 -3.75 17.13
C ALA A 139 -8.43 -3.34 17.94
N ALA A 140 -8.24 -2.82 19.17
CA ALA A 140 -9.33 -2.31 20.01
C ALA A 140 -10.05 -1.15 19.33
N TYR A 141 -9.32 -0.16 18.81
CA TYR A 141 -9.89 0.98 18.09
C TYR A 141 -10.76 0.52 16.89
N LEU A 142 -10.23 -0.39 16.05
CA LEU A 142 -10.96 -0.89 14.88
C LEU A 142 -12.27 -1.59 15.28
N ILE A 143 -12.26 -2.34 16.39
CA ILE A 143 -13.44 -3.04 16.93
C ILE A 143 -14.46 -2.04 17.48
N ASP A 144 -14.00 -1.10 18.32
CA ASP A 144 -14.87 -0.15 19.03
C ASP A 144 -15.55 0.83 18.04
N HIS A 145 -14.89 1.15 16.93
CA HIS A 145 -15.42 2.00 15.86
C HIS A 145 -16.13 1.22 14.75
N GLY A 146 -16.23 -0.11 14.83
CA GLY A 146 -16.92 -0.93 13.83
C GLY A 146 -16.25 -0.92 12.46
N LEU A 147 -14.92 -0.71 12.40
CA LEU A 147 -14.12 -0.65 11.17
C LEU A 147 -13.71 -2.05 10.70
N ASP A 148 -14.68 -2.94 10.53
CA ASP A 148 -14.51 -4.36 10.20
C ASP A 148 -13.91 -4.59 8.79
N ARG A 149 -13.88 -3.56 7.95
CA ARG A 149 -13.26 -3.56 6.60
C ARG A 149 -11.78 -3.19 6.63
N ALA A 150 -11.29 -2.58 7.72
CA ALA A 150 -9.87 -2.34 7.93
C ALA A 150 -9.13 -3.63 8.30
N ARG A 151 -7.87 -3.73 7.90
CA ARG A 151 -7.02 -4.89 8.20
C ARG A 151 -5.78 -4.44 8.96
N LEU A 152 -5.63 -4.90 10.18
CA LEU A 152 -4.37 -4.74 10.91
C LEU A 152 -3.27 -5.53 10.22
N GLN A 153 -2.20 -4.84 9.82
CA GLN A 153 -1.02 -5.43 9.18
C GLN A 153 0.20 -5.31 10.10
N LEU A 154 0.69 -6.43 10.60
CA LEU A 154 1.89 -6.47 11.43
C LEU A 154 3.16 -6.54 10.60
N GLN A 155 4.22 -5.91 11.08
CA GLN A 155 5.57 -6.05 10.55
C GLN A 155 6.21 -7.32 11.13
N LEU A 156 5.89 -8.48 10.55
CA LEU A 156 6.28 -9.78 11.10
C LEU A 156 7.79 -9.93 11.28
N HIS A 157 8.59 -9.33 10.40
CA HIS A 157 10.06 -9.35 10.53
C HIS A 157 10.54 -8.75 11.85
N LYS A 158 9.89 -7.69 12.35
CA LYS A 158 10.23 -7.08 13.64
C LYS A 158 9.82 -7.90 14.84
N ILE A 159 8.83 -8.79 14.66
CA ILE A 159 8.43 -9.75 15.70
C ILE A 159 9.37 -10.95 15.71
N ILE A 160 9.76 -11.44 14.52
CA ILE A 160 10.60 -12.62 14.36
C ILE A 160 12.06 -12.30 14.65
N TRP A 161 12.54 -11.13 14.23
CA TRP A 161 13.93 -10.66 14.41
C TRP A 161 13.95 -9.26 15.06
N PRO A 162 13.59 -9.15 16.35
CA PRO A 162 13.40 -7.84 17.01
C PRO A 162 14.69 -7.02 17.12
N ASP A 163 15.86 -7.68 17.12
CA ASP A 163 17.17 -7.03 17.22
C ASP A 163 17.78 -6.62 15.88
N GLU A 164 17.17 -7.04 14.76
CA GLU A 164 17.67 -6.72 13.43
C GLU A 164 17.09 -5.38 12.94
N THR A 165 17.95 -4.47 12.52
CA THR A 165 17.55 -3.13 12.07
C THR A 165 17.39 -3.03 10.55
N ARG A 166 17.97 -3.93 9.77
CA ARG A 166 17.93 -3.95 8.30
C ARG A 166 18.13 -5.36 7.75
N GLY A 167 17.56 -5.61 6.58
CA GLY A 167 17.89 -6.78 5.76
C GLY A 167 17.18 -8.09 6.12
N VAL A 168 16.07 -7.99 6.83
CA VAL A 168 15.21 -9.13 7.21
C VAL A 168 13.85 -9.03 6.58
#